data_5c6753206c8368b6413ee777866b875d
#
_entry.id   5c6753206c8368b6413ee777866b875d
#
_cell.length_a   1.000
_cell.length_b   1.000
_cell.length_c   1.000
_cell.angle_alpha   90.00
_cell.angle_beta   90.00
_cell.angle_gamma   90.00
#
_symmetry.space_group_name_H-M   'P 1'
#
loop_
_entity.id
_entity.type
_entity.pdbx_description
1 polymer ?
#
loop_
_entity_poly.entity_id
_entity_poly.type
_entity_poly.pdbx_seq_one_letter_code
_entity_poly.pdbx_strand_id
1 'polypeptide(L)'
;MAAQILDGKQMSEGLRREIADRVRILRAQGITPGLAVILVGNDPASEIYVRNKGRGCEETGMFSRTIRMPAETTQPELEAVIDTLNADAAIHGILVQLPLPDHLDEQAALAKILPEKDVDGFHLINAGHMLTGTKGVIACTPRGALHMIQSTGRELSGLEAVVIGRSNIVGKPMAQLMMQKQYGDAT
;
A
#
# COMPACT_ATOMS: atom_id res chain seq x y z
N MET A 1 -12.64 -30.87 13.88
CA MET A 1 -12.11 -30.49 12.53
C MET A 1 -10.72 -29.89 12.73
N ALA A 2 -9.74 -30.27 11.89
CA ALA A 2 -8.41 -29.64 11.95
C ALA A 2 -8.48 -28.22 11.42
N ALA A 3 -7.68 -27.28 11.99
CA ALA A 3 -7.58 -25.92 11.49
C ALA A 3 -6.86 -25.91 10.13
N GLN A 4 -7.33 -25.07 9.22
CA GLN A 4 -6.66 -24.82 7.95
C GLN A 4 -5.64 -23.69 8.13
N ILE A 5 -4.41 -23.91 7.67
CA ILE A 5 -3.37 -22.88 7.68
C ILE A 5 -3.51 -22.05 6.39
N LEU A 6 -3.63 -20.73 6.51
CA LEU A 6 -3.50 -19.79 5.41
C LEU A 6 -2.05 -19.31 5.35
N ASP A 7 -1.28 -19.85 4.42
CA ASP A 7 0.15 -19.50 4.26
C ASP A 7 0.31 -18.20 3.45
N GLY A 8 0.37 -17.07 4.16
CA GLY A 8 0.55 -15.76 3.57
C GLY A 8 1.88 -15.60 2.81
N LYS A 9 2.92 -16.37 3.16
CA LYS A 9 4.21 -16.35 2.45
C LYS A 9 4.03 -16.98 1.06
N GLN A 10 3.45 -18.17 0.97
CA GLN A 10 3.19 -18.83 -0.29
C GLN A 10 2.27 -18.00 -1.20
N MET A 11 1.24 -17.39 -0.63
CA MET A 11 0.34 -16.48 -1.37
C MET A 11 1.07 -15.26 -1.91
N SER A 12 1.93 -14.63 -1.10
CA SER A 12 2.77 -13.50 -1.52
C SER A 12 3.73 -13.87 -2.64
N GLU A 13 4.34 -15.05 -2.59
CA GLU A 13 5.22 -15.56 -3.66
C GLU A 13 4.45 -15.79 -4.97
N GLY A 14 3.22 -16.32 -4.90
CA GLY A 14 2.32 -16.46 -6.04
C GLY A 14 2.01 -15.12 -6.69
N LEU A 15 1.56 -14.15 -5.87
CA LEU A 15 1.22 -12.81 -6.33
C LEU A 15 2.42 -12.08 -6.96
N ARG A 16 3.62 -12.22 -6.41
CA ARG A 16 4.84 -11.64 -7.00
C ARG A 16 5.15 -12.21 -8.37
N ARG A 17 4.94 -13.51 -8.60
CA ARG A 17 5.11 -14.10 -9.94
C ARG A 17 4.14 -13.49 -10.95
N GLU A 18 2.87 -13.36 -10.59
CA GLU A 18 1.86 -12.71 -11.43
C GLU A 18 2.22 -11.25 -11.75
N ILE A 19 2.69 -10.51 -10.74
CA ILE A 19 3.16 -9.12 -10.91
C ILE A 19 4.36 -9.08 -11.86
N ALA A 20 5.35 -9.96 -11.69
CA ALA A 20 6.52 -10.03 -12.56
C ALA A 20 6.14 -10.26 -14.03
N ASP A 21 5.15 -11.15 -14.29
CA ASP A 21 4.65 -11.37 -15.64
C ASP A 21 3.98 -10.11 -16.22
N ARG A 22 3.19 -9.41 -15.43
CA ARG A 22 2.57 -8.13 -15.85
C ARG A 22 3.62 -7.05 -16.10
N VAL A 23 4.63 -6.94 -15.25
CA VAL A 23 5.74 -5.99 -15.41
C VAL A 23 6.52 -6.29 -16.69
N ARG A 24 6.77 -7.58 -17.02
CA ARG A 24 7.41 -7.98 -18.26
C ARG A 24 6.64 -7.49 -19.50
N ILE A 25 5.31 -7.60 -19.48
CA ILE A 25 4.45 -7.10 -20.58
C ILE A 25 4.57 -5.58 -20.71
N LEU A 26 4.52 -4.84 -19.62
CA LEU A 26 4.66 -3.37 -19.63
C LEU A 26 6.04 -2.95 -20.13
N ARG A 27 7.11 -3.63 -19.70
CA ARG A 27 8.47 -3.35 -20.16
C ARG A 27 8.66 -3.59 -21.66
N ALA A 28 7.99 -4.59 -22.22
CA ALA A 28 7.97 -4.80 -23.67
C ALA A 28 7.30 -3.65 -24.43
N GLN A 29 6.45 -2.87 -23.76
CA GLN A 29 5.83 -1.65 -24.27
C GLN A 29 6.63 -0.37 -23.95
N GLY A 30 7.82 -0.50 -23.37
CA GLY A 30 8.68 0.63 -22.98
C GLY A 30 8.33 1.25 -21.61
N ILE A 31 7.42 0.65 -20.83
CA ILE A 31 6.99 1.16 -19.53
C ILE A 31 7.61 0.31 -18.41
N THR A 32 8.48 0.89 -17.59
CA THR A 32 9.00 0.25 -16.38
C THR A 32 8.28 0.84 -15.17
N PRO A 33 7.42 0.10 -14.48
CA PRO A 33 6.77 0.61 -13.27
C PRO A 33 7.81 1.01 -12.23
N GLY A 34 7.67 2.20 -11.65
CA GLY A 34 8.63 2.78 -10.69
C GLY A 34 7.97 3.11 -9.37
N LEU A 35 8.55 2.66 -8.26
CA LEU A 35 8.17 2.94 -6.90
C LEU A 35 9.23 3.82 -6.23
N ALA A 36 8.82 4.96 -5.65
CA ALA A 36 9.64 5.73 -4.74
C ALA A 36 9.20 5.49 -3.30
N VAL A 37 10.16 5.24 -2.42
CA VAL A 37 9.93 5.07 -0.99
C VAL A 37 10.73 6.13 -0.24
N ILE A 38 10.05 6.95 0.56
CA ILE A 38 10.67 7.97 1.41
C ILE A 38 10.75 7.41 2.84
N LEU A 39 11.94 7.45 3.42
CA LEU A 39 12.19 7.10 4.81
C LEU A 39 12.82 8.29 5.50
N VAL A 40 12.18 8.80 6.56
CA VAL A 40 12.71 9.88 7.40
C VAL A 40 13.17 9.30 8.72
N GLY A 41 14.42 9.58 9.10
CA GLY A 41 15.04 9.00 10.29
C GLY A 41 15.58 7.60 10.06
N ASN A 42 15.80 6.89 11.16
CA ASN A 42 16.52 5.61 11.19
C ASN A 42 15.84 4.54 12.06
N ASP A 43 14.51 4.57 12.14
CA ASP A 43 13.76 3.54 12.87
C ASP A 43 14.05 2.14 12.32
N PRO A 44 14.54 1.19 13.16
CA PRO A 44 14.97 -0.12 12.67
C PRO A 44 13.84 -0.95 12.04
N ALA A 45 12.59 -0.80 12.51
CA ALA A 45 11.47 -1.52 11.94
C ALA A 45 11.14 -0.99 10.55
N SER A 46 11.11 0.34 10.37
CA SER A 46 10.92 1.01 9.09
C SER A 46 12.00 0.63 8.08
N GLU A 47 13.26 0.52 8.50
CA GLU A 47 14.37 0.06 7.65
C GLU A 47 14.14 -1.35 7.07
N ILE A 48 13.61 -2.28 7.88
CA ILE A 48 13.28 -3.63 7.42
C ILE A 48 12.19 -3.59 6.37
N TYR A 49 11.13 -2.80 6.59
CA TYR A 49 10.03 -2.66 5.64
C TYR A 49 10.48 -2.04 4.31
N VAL A 50 11.26 -0.97 4.36
CA VAL A 50 11.81 -0.32 3.15
C VAL A 50 12.69 -1.28 2.36
N ARG A 51 13.60 -2.01 3.03
CA ARG A 51 14.44 -3.02 2.38
C ARG A 51 13.61 -4.13 1.72
N ASN A 52 12.57 -4.63 2.39
CA ASN A 52 11.70 -5.67 1.84
C ASN A 52 10.89 -5.17 0.64
N LYS A 53 10.47 -3.90 0.63
CA LYS A 53 9.79 -3.26 -0.51
C LYS A 53 10.73 -3.15 -1.72
N GLY A 54 11.97 -2.69 -1.51
CA GLY A 54 12.99 -2.63 -2.56
C GLY A 54 13.26 -4.01 -3.18
N ARG A 55 13.47 -5.02 -2.33
CA ARG A 55 13.63 -6.41 -2.78
C ARG A 55 12.42 -6.91 -3.58
N GLY A 56 11.19 -6.62 -3.14
CA GLY A 56 9.98 -6.98 -3.88
C GLY A 56 9.92 -6.34 -5.27
N CYS A 57 10.37 -5.10 -5.40
CA CYS A 57 10.49 -4.44 -6.72
C CYS A 57 11.54 -5.13 -7.59
N GLU A 58 12.72 -5.45 -7.06
CA GLU A 58 13.78 -6.17 -7.77
C GLU A 58 13.29 -7.53 -8.27
N GLU A 59 12.66 -8.33 -7.41
CA GLU A 59 12.11 -9.65 -7.73
C GLU A 59 11.04 -9.59 -8.84
N THR A 60 10.29 -8.50 -8.93
CA THR A 60 9.23 -8.32 -9.93
C THR A 60 9.67 -7.54 -11.18
N GLY A 61 10.91 -7.04 -11.22
CA GLY A 61 11.45 -6.28 -12.34
C GLY A 61 10.98 -4.82 -12.40
N MET A 62 10.44 -4.29 -11.31
CA MET A 62 10.06 -2.89 -11.14
C MET A 62 11.30 -2.04 -10.82
N PHE A 63 11.27 -0.77 -11.22
CA PHE A 63 12.23 0.22 -10.73
C PHE A 63 11.88 0.61 -9.29
N SER A 64 12.89 0.72 -8.42
CA SER A 64 12.72 1.18 -7.04
C SER A 64 13.73 2.26 -6.69
N ARG A 65 13.25 3.33 -6.07
CA ARG A 65 14.07 4.45 -5.58
C ARG A 65 13.77 4.70 -4.10
N THR A 66 14.76 4.47 -3.24
CA THR A 66 14.66 4.81 -1.82
C THR A 66 15.31 6.14 -1.55
N ILE A 67 14.56 7.10 -0.98
CA ILE A 67 15.04 8.40 -0.54
C ILE A 67 15.13 8.35 0.99
N ARG A 68 16.35 8.52 1.50
CA ARG A 68 16.64 8.56 2.94
C ARG A 68 16.83 10.00 3.35
N MET A 69 16.06 10.44 4.32
CA MET A 69 16.11 11.80 4.87
C MET A 69 16.51 11.75 6.35
N PRO A 70 17.30 12.71 6.82
CA PRO A 70 17.68 12.81 8.24
C PRO A 70 16.46 12.88 9.16
N ALA A 71 16.63 12.50 10.43
CA ALA A 71 15.56 12.59 11.42
C ALA A 71 15.12 14.05 11.68
N GLU A 72 16.02 14.99 11.45
CA GLU A 72 15.82 16.45 11.63
C GLU A 72 15.14 17.11 10.42
N THR A 73 14.81 16.34 9.38
CA THR A 73 14.13 16.84 8.19
C THR A 73 12.90 17.66 8.56
N THR A 74 12.79 18.84 7.98
CA THR A 74 11.63 19.71 8.19
C THR A 74 10.47 19.33 7.28
N GLN A 75 9.25 19.75 7.66
CA GLN A 75 8.05 19.51 6.84
C GLN A 75 8.20 20.05 5.40
N PRO A 76 8.66 21.28 5.16
CA PRO A 76 8.86 21.78 3.79
C PRO A 76 9.88 20.99 2.97
N GLU A 77 10.94 20.46 3.59
CA GLU A 77 11.92 19.63 2.89
C GLU A 77 11.30 18.28 2.46
N LEU A 78 10.52 17.64 3.34
CA LEU A 78 9.79 16.43 3.00
C LEU A 78 8.80 16.66 1.86
N GLU A 79 8.02 17.73 1.93
CA GLU A 79 7.05 18.10 0.91
C GLU A 79 7.70 18.41 -0.44
N ALA A 80 8.84 19.09 -0.45
CA ALA A 80 9.60 19.37 -1.67
C ALA A 80 10.10 18.09 -2.36
N VAL A 81 10.50 17.07 -1.58
CA VAL A 81 10.84 15.75 -2.11
C VAL A 81 9.61 15.07 -2.73
N ILE A 82 8.46 15.14 -2.06
CA ILE A 82 7.21 14.59 -2.58
C ILE A 82 6.81 15.29 -3.89
N ASP A 83 6.91 16.62 -3.97
CA ASP A 83 6.63 17.39 -5.19
C ASP A 83 7.53 16.96 -6.36
N THR A 84 8.81 16.76 -6.08
CA THR A 84 9.77 16.26 -7.08
C THR A 84 9.37 14.89 -7.62
N LEU A 85 8.94 13.98 -6.74
CA LEU A 85 8.49 12.64 -7.12
C LEU A 85 7.14 12.66 -7.84
N ASN A 86 6.24 13.56 -7.45
CA ASN A 86 4.98 13.77 -8.15
C ASN A 86 5.21 14.19 -9.61
N ALA A 87 6.20 15.04 -9.85
CA ALA A 87 6.56 15.50 -11.19
C ALA A 87 7.41 14.50 -12.00
N ASP A 88 8.01 13.50 -11.37
CA ASP A 88 8.87 12.52 -12.04
C ASP A 88 8.01 11.48 -12.78
N ALA A 89 8.10 11.48 -14.12
CA ALA A 89 7.38 10.55 -14.99
C ALA A 89 7.85 9.08 -14.86
N ALA A 90 9.06 8.84 -14.33
CA ALA A 90 9.56 7.49 -14.07
C ALA A 90 9.02 6.89 -12.76
N ILE A 91 8.41 7.71 -11.90
CA ILE A 91 7.80 7.28 -10.63
C ILE A 91 6.29 7.20 -10.80
N HIS A 92 5.78 5.99 -10.70
CA HIS A 92 4.35 5.67 -10.83
C HIS A 92 3.66 5.47 -9.48
N GLY A 93 4.45 5.26 -8.42
CA GLY A 93 3.97 5.13 -7.06
C GLY A 93 4.91 5.77 -6.05
N ILE A 94 4.34 6.43 -5.04
CA ILE A 94 5.07 7.08 -3.95
C ILE A 94 4.57 6.50 -2.63
N LEU A 95 5.49 6.22 -1.74
CA LEU A 95 5.22 5.73 -0.40
C LEU A 95 6.07 6.52 0.60
N VAL A 96 5.42 7.12 1.60
CA VAL A 96 6.08 7.67 2.77
C VAL A 96 6.00 6.64 3.89
N GLN A 97 7.17 6.11 4.29
CA GLN A 97 7.21 5.09 5.34
C GLN A 97 6.85 5.68 6.69
N LEU A 98 5.76 5.20 7.26
CA LEU A 98 5.31 5.56 8.61
C LEU A 98 5.94 4.62 9.67
N PRO A 99 6.08 5.09 10.93
CA PRO A 99 5.78 6.45 11.40
C PRO A 99 6.83 7.47 10.96
N LEU A 100 6.43 8.73 10.85
CA LEU A 100 7.34 9.87 10.72
C LEU A 100 7.82 10.33 12.12
N PRO A 101 8.94 11.07 12.23
CA PRO A 101 9.30 11.79 13.44
C PRO A 101 8.18 12.71 13.93
N ASP A 102 7.99 12.81 15.26
CA ASP A 102 6.86 13.51 15.91
C ASP A 102 6.65 14.97 15.50
N HIS A 103 7.69 15.64 15.03
CA HIS A 103 7.63 17.05 14.58
C HIS A 103 7.08 17.21 13.15
N LEU A 104 6.87 16.11 12.42
CA LEU A 104 6.31 16.13 11.07
C LEU A 104 4.81 15.80 11.10
N ASP A 105 4.06 16.50 10.25
CA ASP A 105 2.65 16.22 10.03
C ASP A 105 2.48 15.11 8.98
N GLU A 106 2.19 13.89 9.46
CA GLU A 106 1.95 12.72 8.60
C GLU A 106 0.78 12.95 7.63
N GLN A 107 -0.29 13.61 8.08
CA GLN A 107 -1.48 13.84 7.25
C GLN A 107 -1.19 14.83 6.13
N ALA A 108 -0.45 15.88 6.41
CA ALA A 108 -0.01 16.84 5.40
C ALA A 108 0.91 16.17 4.36
N ALA A 109 1.87 15.35 4.81
CA ALA A 109 2.76 14.61 3.92
C ALA A 109 2.00 13.63 3.02
N LEU A 110 1.05 12.86 3.56
CA LEU A 110 0.23 11.93 2.78
C LEU A 110 -0.70 12.66 1.80
N ALA A 111 -1.28 13.78 2.20
CA ALA A 111 -2.15 14.60 1.34
C ALA A 111 -1.36 15.30 0.21
N LYS A 112 -0.05 15.42 0.32
CA LYS A 112 0.81 15.99 -0.70
C LYS A 112 1.10 15.05 -1.87
N ILE A 113 0.99 13.73 -1.66
CA ILE A 113 1.15 12.73 -2.71
C ILE A 113 -0.03 12.86 -3.69
N LEU A 114 0.22 12.81 -5.00
CA LEU A 114 -0.87 12.73 -5.97
C LEU A 114 -1.69 11.47 -5.76
N PRO A 115 -3.03 11.54 -5.73
CA PRO A 115 -3.90 10.38 -5.47
C PRO A 115 -3.62 9.17 -6.36
N GLU A 116 -3.25 9.39 -7.62
CA GLU A 116 -2.90 8.36 -8.59
C GLU A 116 -1.51 7.74 -8.34
N LYS A 117 -0.66 8.38 -7.54
CA LYS A 117 0.65 7.86 -7.12
C LYS A 117 0.67 7.36 -5.66
N ASP A 118 -0.44 7.53 -4.92
CA ASP A 118 -0.58 6.99 -3.56
C ASP A 118 -0.76 5.46 -3.62
N VAL A 119 0.32 4.72 -3.40
CA VAL A 119 0.28 3.26 -3.47
C VAL A 119 -0.18 2.58 -2.18
N ASP A 120 -0.19 3.30 -1.06
CA ASP A 120 -0.69 2.78 0.22
C ASP A 120 -2.21 2.96 0.38
N GLY A 121 -2.84 3.81 -0.43
CA GLY A 121 -4.28 4.11 -0.36
C GLY A 121 -4.66 4.94 0.88
N PHE A 122 -3.74 5.78 1.37
CA PHE A 122 -3.96 6.61 2.57
C PHE A 122 -4.41 8.03 2.24
N HIS A 123 -4.27 8.46 0.99
CA HIS A 123 -4.74 9.76 0.55
C HIS A 123 -6.27 9.87 0.71
N LEU A 124 -6.77 11.02 1.16
CA LEU A 124 -8.20 11.25 1.43
C LEU A 124 -9.11 10.94 0.24
N ILE A 125 -8.65 11.20 -0.98
CA ILE A 125 -9.38 10.86 -2.22
C ILE A 125 -9.50 9.34 -2.36
N ASN A 126 -8.43 8.57 -2.16
CA ASN A 126 -8.45 7.11 -2.22
C ASN A 126 -9.29 6.51 -1.09
N ALA A 127 -9.22 7.07 0.12
CA ALA A 127 -10.10 6.70 1.22
C ALA A 127 -11.58 6.98 0.89
N GLY A 128 -11.88 8.10 0.23
CA GLY A 128 -13.22 8.42 -0.26
C GLY A 128 -13.70 7.44 -1.33
N HIS A 129 -12.85 7.09 -2.29
CA HIS A 129 -13.15 6.06 -3.29
C HIS A 129 -13.45 4.70 -2.65
N MET A 130 -12.65 4.31 -1.66
CA MET A 130 -12.89 3.07 -0.93
C MET A 130 -14.21 3.11 -0.18
N LEU A 131 -14.53 4.22 0.51
CA LEU A 131 -15.79 4.38 1.24
C LEU A 131 -17.02 4.29 0.32
N THR A 132 -16.94 4.88 -0.87
CA THR A 132 -18.04 4.94 -1.85
C THR A 132 -18.08 3.74 -2.80
N GLY A 133 -17.11 2.83 -2.73
CA GLY A 133 -17.02 1.69 -3.63
C GLY A 133 -16.64 2.07 -5.07
N THR A 134 -16.08 3.26 -5.29
CA THR A 134 -15.59 3.70 -6.59
C THR A 134 -14.12 3.31 -6.79
N LYS A 135 -13.65 3.39 -8.04
CA LYS A 135 -12.29 2.96 -8.39
C LYS A 135 -11.23 3.87 -7.76
N GLY A 136 -10.38 3.31 -6.92
CA GLY A 136 -9.24 3.98 -6.28
C GLY A 136 -8.22 2.97 -5.77
N VAL A 137 -7.15 3.45 -5.15
CA VAL A 137 -6.18 2.59 -4.47
C VAL A 137 -6.72 2.22 -3.10
N ILE A 138 -6.65 0.93 -2.77
CA ILE A 138 -7.14 0.38 -1.50
C ILE A 138 -5.95 0.17 -0.57
N ALA A 139 -6.13 0.51 0.71
CA ALA A 139 -5.13 0.30 1.74
C ALA A 139 -4.56 -1.13 1.71
N CYS A 140 -3.24 -1.26 1.64
CA CYS A 140 -2.56 -2.52 1.31
C CYS A 140 -2.82 -3.63 2.34
N THR A 141 -2.74 -3.33 3.65
CA THR A 141 -2.93 -4.34 4.71
C THR A 141 -4.35 -4.91 4.73
N PRO A 142 -5.42 -4.10 4.72
CA PRO A 142 -6.78 -4.61 4.62
C PRO A 142 -7.03 -5.40 3.33
N ARG A 143 -6.49 -4.94 2.20
CA ARG A 143 -6.60 -5.65 0.93
C ARG A 143 -5.92 -7.02 0.97
N GLY A 144 -4.74 -7.11 1.58
CA GLY A 144 -4.03 -8.37 1.78
C GLY A 144 -4.79 -9.32 2.70
N ALA A 145 -5.36 -8.81 3.80
CA ALA A 145 -6.20 -9.60 4.70
C ALA A 145 -7.45 -10.14 3.99
N LEU A 146 -8.15 -9.29 3.23
CA LEU A 146 -9.31 -9.71 2.45
C LEU A 146 -8.93 -10.77 1.40
N HIS A 147 -7.81 -10.62 0.70
CA HIS A 147 -7.31 -11.61 -0.25
C HIS A 147 -7.08 -12.97 0.41
N MET A 148 -6.53 -13.00 1.62
CA MET A 148 -6.38 -14.24 2.40
C MET A 148 -7.73 -14.84 2.80
N ILE A 149 -8.70 -14.02 3.22
CA ILE A 149 -10.05 -14.47 3.55
C ILE A 149 -10.72 -15.09 2.32
N GLN A 150 -10.69 -14.39 1.19
CA GLN A 150 -11.28 -14.86 -0.08
C GLN A 150 -10.63 -16.16 -0.59
N SER A 151 -9.33 -16.37 -0.33
CA SER A 151 -8.64 -17.60 -0.72
C SER A 151 -9.17 -18.85 -0.02
N THR A 152 -9.96 -18.72 1.03
CA THR A 152 -10.65 -19.85 1.67
C THR A 152 -11.80 -20.42 0.82
N GLY A 153 -12.22 -19.68 -0.22
CA GLY A 153 -13.39 -20.03 -1.04
C GLY A 153 -14.72 -19.88 -0.32
N ARG A 154 -14.72 -19.30 0.90
CA ARG A 154 -15.95 -19.12 1.68
C ARG A 154 -16.73 -17.93 1.12
N GLU A 155 -18.03 -18.14 0.89
CA GLU A 155 -18.96 -17.04 0.60
C GLU A 155 -19.06 -16.13 1.81
N LEU A 156 -18.87 -14.84 1.62
CA LEU A 156 -18.86 -13.85 2.71
C LEU A 156 -20.19 -13.10 2.80
N SER A 157 -21.01 -13.12 1.75
CA SER A 157 -22.29 -12.42 1.73
C SER A 157 -23.19 -12.89 2.87
N GLY A 158 -23.71 -11.93 3.62
CA GLY A 158 -24.61 -12.18 4.77
C GLY A 158 -23.92 -12.73 6.02
N LEU A 159 -22.60 -12.84 6.06
CA LEU A 159 -21.89 -13.22 7.27
C LEU A 159 -21.71 -12.01 8.21
N GLU A 160 -21.86 -12.26 9.51
CA GLU A 160 -21.47 -11.28 10.53
C GLU A 160 -19.94 -11.13 10.56
N ALA A 161 -19.46 -9.89 10.47
CA ALA A 161 -18.03 -9.57 10.53
C ALA A 161 -17.74 -8.62 11.70
N VAL A 162 -16.77 -8.97 12.53
CA VAL A 162 -16.30 -8.14 13.65
C VAL A 162 -14.87 -7.71 13.39
N VAL A 163 -14.63 -6.39 13.28
CA VAL A 163 -13.30 -5.80 13.10
C VAL A 163 -12.85 -5.14 14.40
N ILE A 164 -11.82 -5.73 15.04
CA ILE A 164 -11.22 -5.17 16.25
C ILE A 164 -10.10 -4.21 15.85
N GLY A 165 -10.40 -2.90 15.80
CA GLY A 165 -9.48 -1.85 15.41
C GLY A 165 -10.19 -0.69 14.71
N ARG A 166 -9.61 0.52 14.84
CA ARG A 166 -10.20 1.75 14.29
C ARG A 166 -9.20 2.69 13.61
N SER A 167 -8.02 2.18 13.28
CA SER A 167 -7.01 2.99 12.59
C SER A 167 -7.47 3.35 11.18
N ASN A 168 -7.01 4.50 10.68
CA ASN A 168 -7.31 4.94 9.32
C ASN A 168 -6.65 4.04 8.26
N ILE A 169 -5.60 3.33 8.62
CA ILE A 169 -4.78 2.53 7.70
C ILE A 169 -5.13 1.03 7.69
N VAL A 170 -5.84 0.52 8.72
CA VAL A 170 -6.22 -0.91 8.79
C VAL A 170 -7.68 -1.11 9.20
N GLY A 171 -8.07 -0.68 10.40
CA GLY A 171 -9.38 -1.05 10.97
C GLY A 171 -10.57 -0.49 10.18
N LYS A 172 -10.59 0.82 9.94
CA LYS A 172 -11.66 1.45 9.14
C LYS A 172 -11.69 0.92 7.70
N PRO A 173 -10.55 0.85 6.97
CA PRO A 173 -10.51 0.26 5.63
C PRO A 173 -10.98 -1.19 5.60
N MET A 174 -10.61 -2.01 6.58
CA MET A 174 -11.07 -3.40 6.63
C MET A 174 -12.58 -3.53 6.77
N ALA A 175 -13.19 -2.75 7.68
CA ALA A 175 -14.64 -2.73 7.85
C ALA A 175 -15.34 -2.29 6.55
N GLN A 176 -14.82 -1.25 5.87
CA GLN A 176 -15.37 -0.79 4.60
C GLN A 176 -15.29 -1.87 3.51
N LEU A 177 -14.17 -2.56 3.37
CA LEU A 177 -14.01 -3.63 2.38
C LEU A 177 -14.96 -4.81 2.64
N MET A 178 -15.16 -5.17 3.92
CA MET A 178 -16.07 -6.25 4.28
C MET A 178 -17.52 -5.93 3.93
N MET A 179 -17.96 -4.68 4.05
CA MET A 179 -19.33 -4.24 3.74
C MET A 179 -19.62 -4.08 2.24
N GLN A 180 -18.57 -3.94 1.39
CA GLN A 180 -18.79 -3.67 -0.03
C GLN A 180 -19.16 -4.93 -0.79
N LYS A 181 -20.24 -4.87 -1.61
CA LYS A 181 -20.73 -5.98 -2.44
C LYS A 181 -19.66 -6.60 -3.33
N GLN A 182 -18.78 -5.78 -3.90
CA GLN A 182 -17.73 -6.24 -4.80
C GLN A 182 -16.57 -6.97 -4.11
N TYR A 183 -16.50 -6.91 -2.78
CA TYR A 183 -15.39 -7.47 -2.01
C TYR A 183 -15.81 -8.48 -0.96
N GLY A 184 -16.63 -8.08 0.00
CA GLY A 184 -17.02 -8.91 1.13
C GLY A 184 -18.52 -9.19 1.19
N ASP A 185 -19.33 -8.15 0.97
CA ASP A 185 -20.79 -8.18 1.14
C ASP A 185 -21.24 -8.76 2.49
N ALA A 186 -20.38 -8.65 3.51
CA ALA A 186 -20.66 -9.06 4.89
C ALA A 186 -21.39 -7.94 5.66
N THR A 187 -22.08 -8.28 6.73
CA THR A 187 -22.84 -7.36 7.61
C THR A 187 -22.28 -7.31 9.02
#